data_c7aa9e3ca987af0215c3c2fca2f7c0f9
#
_entry.id   c7aa9e3ca987af0215c3c2fca2f7c0f9
#
_cell.length_a   1.000
_cell.length_b   1.000
_cell.length_c   1.000
_cell.angle_alpha   90.00
_cell.angle_beta   90.00
_cell.angle_gamma   90.00
#
_symmetry.space_group_name_H-M   'P 1'
#
loop_
_entity.id
_entity.type
_entity.pdbx_description
1 polymer ?
#
loop_
_entity_poly.entity_id
_entity_poly.type
_entity_poly.pdbx_seq_one_letter_code
_entity_poly.pdbx_strand_id
1 'polypeptide(L)'
;NSSAASDVYKRQSRGRIDLVLQTDKFIYIMEFKLNGTAEEALQQINDKHYALPFETDGRRLFKIGVNFSAETRNIEKWIVE
;
A
#
# COMPACT_ATOMS: atom_id res chain seq x y z
N ASN A 1 -13.90 -18.60 -4.76
CA ASN A 1 -13.56 -18.49 -5.07
C ASN A 1 -12.84 -17.96 -5.32
N SER A 2 -12.68 -17.74 -5.03
CA SER A 2 -11.74 -17.39 -5.05
C SER A 2 -11.14 -17.03 -6.06
N SER A 3 -11.70 -16.97 -6.74
CA SER A 3 -11.23 -16.85 -7.82
C SER A 3 -10.37 -15.73 -8.02
N ALA A 4 -10.64 -14.70 -7.75
CA ALA A 4 -9.78 -13.65 -7.92
C ALA A 4 -8.58 -13.84 -7.09
N ALA A 5 -8.47 -14.99 -6.57
CA ALA A 5 -7.42 -15.39 -5.82
C ALA A 5 -6.50 -14.33 -5.52
N SER A 6 -6.66 -13.76 -4.50
CA SER A 6 -5.85 -12.67 -4.13
C SER A 6 -4.94 -13.09 -3.01
N ASP A 7 -3.68 -12.83 -3.18
CA ASP A 7 -2.75 -12.95 -2.08
C ASP A 7 -2.69 -11.59 -1.41
N VAL A 8 -2.94 -11.58 -0.11
CA VAL A 8 -2.83 -10.37 0.67
C VAL A 8 -1.69 -10.55 1.66
N TYR A 9 -0.75 -9.63 1.61
CA TYR A 9 0.37 -9.63 2.53
C TYR A 9 0.32 -8.36 3.35
N LYS A 10 0.39 -8.50 4.67
CA LYS A 10 0.27 -7.38 5.58
C LYS A 10 1.42 -7.37 6.56
N ARG A 11 2.03 -6.22 6.73
CA ARG A 11 3.09 -6.01 7.71
C ARG A 11 2.76 -4.78 8.51
N GLN A 12 3.04 -4.82 9.81
CA GLN A 12 2.79 -3.70 10.69
C GLN A 12 4.03 -3.39 11.48
N SER A 13 4.40 -2.12 11.56
CA SER A 13 5.57 -1.68 12.30
C SER A 13 5.42 -0.22 12.69
N ARG A 14 5.51 0.07 13.96
CA ARG A 14 5.56 1.45 14.49
C ARG A 14 4.46 2.33 13.93
N GLY A 15 3.22 1.88 14.01
CA GLY A 15 2.08 2.67 13.57
C GLY A 15 1.91 2.71 12.07
N ARG A 16 2.61 1.85 11.33
CA ARG A 16 2.46 1.74 9.90
C ARG A 16 1.96 0.36 9.54
N ILE A 17 1.22 0.29 8.47
CA ILE A 17 0.73 -0.97 7.94
C ILE A 17 1.07 -1.00 6.46
N ASP A 18 1.82 -2.02 6.06
CA ASP A 18 2.12 -2.26 4.67
C ASP A 18 1.21 -3.37 4.17
N LEU A 19 0.61 -3.17 3.03
CA LEU A 19 -0.32 -4.14 2.47
C LEU A 19 -0.01 -4.33 0.99
N VAL A 20 0.14 -5.59 0.58
CA VAL A 20 0.29 -5.91 -0.83
C VAL A 20 -0.87 -6.79 -1.23
N LEU A 21 -1.63 -6.34 -2.20
CA LEU A 21 -2.77 -7.09 -2.74
C LEU A 21 -2.45 -7.45 -4.19
N GLN A 22 -2.50 -8.72 -4.49
CA GLN A 22 -2.23 -9.21 -5.84
C GLN A 22 -3.44 -9.87 -6.42
N THR A 23 -3.78 -9.49 -7.63
CA THR A 23 -4.82 -10.15 -8.41
C THR A 23 -4.22 -10.68 -9.70
N ASP A 24 -5.04 -11.28 -10.54
CA ASP A 24 -4.55 -11.82 -11.82
C ASP A 24 -3.89 -10.75 -12.69
N LYS A 25 -4.38 -9.53 -12.63
CA LYS A 25 -3.97 -8.46 -13.56
C LYS A 25 -3.33 -7.28 -12.87
N PHE A 26 -3.47 -7.14 -11.57
CA PHE A 26 -3.04 -5.96 -10.86
C PHE A 26 -2.28 -6.29 -9.59
N ILE A 27 -1.38 -5.40 -9.21
CA ILE A 27 -0.69 -5.45 -7.94
C ILE A 27 -0.86 -4.09 -7.28
N TYR A 28 -1.33 -4.09 -6.04
CA TYR A 28 -1.51 -2.87 -5.26
C TYR A 28 -0.58 -2.91 -4.06
N ILE A 29 0.27 -1.92 -3.94
CA ILE A 29 1.15 -1.79 -2.79
C ILE A 29 0.69 -0.56 -2.03
N MET A 30 0.27 -0.76 -0.79
CA MET A 30 -0.30 0.31 0.03
C MET A 30 0.48 0.45 1.31
N GLU A 31 0.72 1.67 1.70
CA GLU A 31 1.27 1.96 3.00
C GLU A 31 0.34 2.93 3.71
N PHE A 32 0.03 2.63 4.97
CA PHE A 32 -0.86 3.43 5.79
C PHE A 32 -0.03 4.12 6.86
N LYS A 33 -0.18 5.42 6.94
CA LYS A 33 0.43 6.23 8.01
C LYS A 33 -0.65 6.63 8.99
N LEU A 34 -0.29 6.61 10.27
CA LEU A 34 -1.17 7.07 11.33
C LEU A 34 -0.69 8.46 11.74
N ASN A 35 -1.53 9.45 11.61
CA ASN A 35 -1.22 10.84 11.97
C ASN A 35 0.02 11.38 11.26
N GLY A 36 0.18 11.00 10.00
CA GLY A 36 1.26 11.52 9.17
C GLY A 36 0.69 12.16 7.91
N THR A 37 1.27 11.84 6.78
CA THR A 37 0.76 12.32 5.49
C THR A 37 0.73 11.18 4.47
N ALA A 38 -0.14 11.32 3.48
CA ALA A 38 -0.20 10.35 2.39
C ALA A 38 1.08 10.41 1.56
N GLU A 39 1.67 11.59 1.44
CA GLU A 39 2.93 11.78 0.73
C GLU A 39 4.05 11.00 1.41
N GLU A 40 4.10 11.05 2.74
CA GLU A 40 5.09 10.29 3.50
C GLU A 40 4.89 8.78 3.30
N ALA A 41 3.64 8.35 3.29
CA ALA A 41 3.35 6.93 3.08
C ALA A 41 3.85 6.48 1.70
N LEU A 42 3.57 7.27 0.68
CA LEU A 42 4.01 6.95 -0.67
C LEU A 42 5.54 6.97 -0.77
N GLN A 43 6.17 7.93 -0.09
CA GLN A 43 7.63 8.02 -0.06
C GLN A 43 8.25 6.76 0.57
N GLN A 44 7.62 6.22 1.59
CA GLN A 44 8.09 4.98 2.22
C GLN A 44 8.05 3.81 1.25
N ILE A 45 7.01 3.70 0.44
CA ILE A 45 6.94 2.64 -0.55
C ILE A 45 8.14 2.73 -1.50
N ASN A 46 8.46 3.93 -1.93
CA ASN A 46 9.57 4.16 -2.84
C ASN A 46 10.93 3.97 -2.16
N ASP A 47 11.10 4.52 -0.97
CA ASP A 47 12.38 4.45 -0.27
C ASP A 47 12.75 3.02 0.12
N LYS A 48 11.77 2.22 0.48
CA LYS A 48 12.00 0.86 0.90
C LYS A 48 11.92 -0.14 -0.24
N HIS A 49 11.67 0.36 -1.45
CA HIS A 49 11.63 -0.46 -2.67
C HIS A 49 10.65 -1.61 -2.58
N TYR A 50 9.50 -1.37 -1.97
CA TYR A 50 8.49 -2.41 -1.82
C TYR A 50 7.98 -2.95 -3.16
N ALA A 51 8.04 -2.13 -4.20
CA ALA A 51 7.59 -2.54 -5.52
C ALA A 51 8.61 -3.37 -6.29
N LEU A 52 9.86 -3.37 -5.82
CA LEU A 52 10.95 -3.98 -6.58
C LEU A 52 10.69 -5.44 -6.96
N PRO A 53 10.20 -6.31 -6.05
CA PRO A 53 9.95 -7.69 -6.43
C PRO A 53 8.91 -7.88 -7.51
N PHE A 54 8.11 -6.84 -7.80
CA PHE A 54 7.00 -6.93 -8.74
C PHE A 54 7.24 -6.18 -10.03
N GLU A 55 8.39 -5.51 -10.17
CA GLU A 55 8.61 -4.62 -11.32
C GLU A 55 8.75 -5.37 -12.63
N THR A 56 9.20 -6.62 -12.57
CA THR A 56 9.36 -7.44 -13.77
C THR A 56 8.20 -8.41 -13.95
N ASP A 57 7.16 -8.26 -13.15
CA ASP A 57 6.05 -9.23 -13.13
C ASP A 57 5.16 -9.14 -14.37
N GLY A 58 5.02 -7.94 -14.93
CA GLY A 58 4.17 -7.74 -16.10
C GLY A 58 2.76 -7.28 -15.76
N ARG A 59 2.33 -7.43 -14.52
CA ARG A 59 1.02 -6.92 -14.12
C ARG A 59 1.09 -5.43 -13.86
N ARG A 60 -0.05 -4.78 -13.92
CA ARG A 60 -0.11 -3.35 -13.63
C ARG A 60 0.07 -3.12 -12.14
N LEU A 61 0.98 -2.21 -11.80
CA LEU A 61 1.37 -1.95 -10.43
C LEU A 61 0.88 -0.58 -9.99
N PHE A 62 0.24 -0.53 -8.82
CA PHE A 62 -0.19 0.72 -8.22
C PHE A 62 0.45 0.87 -6.85
N LYS A 63 0.96 2.06 -6.57
CA LYS A 63 1.49 2.41 -5.27
C LYS A 63 0.52 3.38 -4.62
N ILE A 64 0.05 3.08 -3.44
CA ILE A 64 -0.97 3.88 -2.77
C ILE A 64 -0.49 4.24 -1.38
N GLY A 65 -0.35 5.53 -1.13
CA GLY A 65 -0.05 6.06 0.19
C GLY A 65 -1.33 6.56 0.83
N VAL A 66 -1.58 6.15 2.07
CA VAL A 66 -2.81 6.51 2.77
C VAL A 66 -2.46 7.09 4.14
N ASN A 67 -3.06 8.20 4.49
CA ASN A 67 -2.93 8.75 5.83
C ASN A 67 -4.24 8.58 6.59
N PHE A 68 -4.13 8.01 7.79
CA PHE A 68 -5.25 7.76 8.67
C PHE A 68 -5.10 8.63 9.91
N SER A 69 -6.18 9.29 10.32
CA SER A 69 -6.17 10.11 11.52
C SER A 69 -6.78 9.34 12.68
N ALA A 70 -6.02 9.17 13.75
CA ALA A 70 -6.53 8.54 14.95
C ALA A 70 -7.56 9.44 15.66
N GLU A 71 -7.44 10.75 15.48
CA GLU A 71 -8.35 11.70 16.08
C GLU A 71 -9.74 11.58 15.48
N THR A 72 -9.84 11.57 14.17
CA THR A 72 -11.12 11.45 13.49
C THR A 72 -11.51 10.00 13.24
N ARG A 73 -10.57 9.08 13.43
CA ARG A 73 -10.74 7.65 13.15
C ARG A 73 -11.16 7.42 11.71
N ASN A 74 -10.52 8.16 10.81
CA ASN A 74 -10.90 8.10 9.42
C ASN A 74 -9.69 8.29 8.53
N ILE A 75 -9.84 7.89 7.27
CA ILE A 75 -8.83 8.15 6.25
C ILE A 75 -8.95 9.63 5.89
N GLU A 76 -7.82 10.34 5.97
CA GLU A 76 -7.81 11.76 5.63
C GLU A 76 -7.44 12.00 4.18
N LYS A 77 -6.50 11.22 3.67
CA LYS A 77 -6.02 11.45 2.31
C LYS A 77 -5.37 10.19 1.78
N TRP A 78 -5.45 9.97 0.50
CA TRP A 78 -4.69 8.92 -0.16
C TRP A 78 -4.16 9.45 -1.49
N ILE A 79 -3.03 8.88 -1.92
CA ILE A 79 -2.41 9.23 -3.18
C ILE A 79 -2.09 7.94 -3.92
N VAL A 80 -2.44 7.89 -5.18
CA VAL A 80 -2.16 6.75 -6.03
C VAL A 80 -1.14 7.17 -7.07
N GLU A 81 -0.08 6.37 -7.20
CA GLU A 81 0.97 6.64 -8.17
C GLU A 81 1.05 5.54 -9.23
#